data_a209f1928bcff8a8fc4a2125e538dcd4
#
_entry.id   a209f1928bcff8a8fc4a2125e538dcd4
#
_cell.length_a   1.000
_cell.length_b   1.000
_cell.length_c   1.000
_cell.angle_alpha   90.00
_cell.angle_beta   90.00
_cell.angle_gamma   90.00
#
_symmetry.space_group_name_H-M   'P 1'
#
loop_
_entity.id
_entity.type
_entity.pdbx_description
1 polymer ?
#
loop_
_entity_poly.entity_id
_entity_poly.type
_entity_poly.pdbx_seq_one_letter_code
_entity_poly.pdbx_strand_id
1 'polypeptide(L)'
;MRDTFQLPLFPLQTVLFPGGVLPLRIFEVRYLDLIQRCQKEGAPFGVVCLTQGSEVRQAPATGDTAAAELFHPIGTLAHIELYERPQPGLMLIRCRGGRRFRLLRSEQMKHGLWTGEAEYLADDPVVPVPPDLVPVRVGLQRLLQHMQAQAQPGDELPIQPPLQWDDCGWVAHRWCDILPVSPQLKQQFLAVDNPLIRLELVGDLLARLKIGTGPEAGPA
;
A
#
# COMPACT_ATOMS: atom_id res chain seq x y z
N MET A 1 -19.81 -10.24 -18.66
CA MET A 1 -19.62 -8.77 -18.51
C MET A 1 -18.60 -8.59 -17.42
N ARG A 2 -17.57 -7.77 -17.61
CA ARG A 2 -16.65 -7.43 -16.52
C ARG A 2 -17.36 -6.42 -15.65
N ASP A 3 -17.43 -6.67 -14.35
CA ASP A 3 -18.00 -5.70 -13.41
C ASP A 3 -17.00 -4.55 -13.23
N THR A 4 -17.23 -3.46 -13.95
CA THR A 4 -16.46 -2.23 -13.81
C THR A 4 -17.13 -1.30 -12.82
N PHE A 5 -16.32 -0.48 -12.14
CA PHE A 5 -16.78 0.51 -11.18
C PHE A 5 -15.98 1.80 -11.31
N GLN A 6 -16.58 2.90 -10.88
CA GLN A 6 -15.93 4.21 -10.83
C GLN A 6 -15.42 4.46 -9.42
N LEU A 7 -14.18 5.00 -9.30
CA LEU A 7 -13.62 5.38 -8.02
C LEU A 7 -12.76 6.63 -8.14
N PRO A 8 -12.72 7.47 -7.10
CA PRO A 8 -11.73 8.53 -7.00
C PRO A 8 -10.35 7.94 -6.73
N LEU A 9 -9.32 8.56 -7.31
CA LEU A 9 -7.95 8.10 -7.19
C LEU A 9 -7.12 9.04 -6.32
N PHE A 10 -6.21 8.45 -5.56
CA PHE A 10 -5.21 9.13 -4.76
C PHE A 10 -3.81 8.67 -5.20
N PRO A 11 -3.18 9.39 -6.14
CA PRO A 11 -1.83 9.07 -6.58
C PRO A 11 -0.79 9.39 -5.50
N LEU A 12 0.08 8.42 -5.20
CA LEU A 12 1.12 8.52 -4.17
C LEU A 12 2.47 8.00 -4.70
N GLN A 13 3.57 8.41 -4.10
CA GLN A 13 4.91 7.85 -4.34
C GLN A 13 5.16 6.58 -3.49
N THR A 14 4.10 5.94 -3.06
CA THR A 14 4.13 4.68 -2.31
C THR A 14 3.12 3.70 -2.85
N VAL A 15 3.23 2.45 -2.44
CA VAL A 15 2.32 1.35 -2.80
C VAL A 15 1.59 0.89 -1.55
N LEU A 16 0.27 0.83 -1.63
CA LEU A 16 -0.56 0.20 -0.60
C LEU A 16 -0.81 -1.26 -0.98
N PHE A 17 -0.47 -2.18 -0.09
CA PHE A 17 -0.76 -3.61 -0.28
C PHE A 17 -2.07 -4.02 0.41
N PRO A 18 -2.75 -5.08 -0.06
CA PRO A 18 -3.89 -5.67 0.65
C PRO A 18 -3.57 -5.95 2.12
N GLY A 19 -4.43 -5.51 3.03
CA GLY A 19 -4.23 -5.59 4.49
C GLY A 19 -3.16 -4.65 5.07
N GLY A 20 -2.44 -3.90 4.23
CA GLY A 20 -1.45 -2.91 4.66
C GLY A 20 -2.07 -1.70 5.32
N VAL A 21 -1.28 -1.00 6.12
CA VAL A 21 -1.70 0.22 6.82
C VAL A 21 -1.02 1.43 6.18
N LEU A 22 -1.81 2.44 5.87
CA LEU A 22 -1.33 3.67 5.24
C LEU A 22 -1.82 4.89 6.04
N PRO A 23 -0.94 5.50 6.85
CA PRO A 23 -1.23 6.79 7.47
C PRO A 23 -1.04 7.91 6.44
N LEU A 24 -1.98 8.86 6.39
CA LEU A 24 -1.93 10.01 5.49
C LEU A 24 -2.25 11.31 6.22
N ARG A 25 -1.53 12.35 5.84
CA ARG A 25 -1.79 13.74 6.24
C ARG A 25 -2.34 14.49 5.04
N ILE A 26 -3.61 14.85 5.11
CA ILE A 26 -4.34 15.49 4.01
C ILE A 26 -4.48 16.98 4.29
N PHE A 27 -3.94 17.81 3.40
CA PHE A 27 -4.00 19.27 3.50
C PHE A 27 -4.37 19.93 2.16
N GLU A 28 -4.32 19.21 1.04
CA GLU A 28 -4.75 19.74 -0.25
C GLU A 28 -6.28 19.74 -0.35
N VAL A 29 -6.86 20.88 -0.77
CA VAL A 29 -8.31 21.08 -0.85
C VAL A 29 -9.00 19.98 -1.67
N ARG A 30 -8.42 19.58 -2.81
CA ARG A 30 -8.97 18.53 -3.67
C ARG A 30 -9.18 17.19 -2.93
N TYR A 31 -8.30 16.88 -1.98
CA TYR A 31 -8.36 15.64 -1.22
C TYR A 31 -9.15 15.79 0.08
N LEU A 32 -9.20 16.99 0.68
CA LEU A 32 -10.03 17.22 1.87
C LEU A 32 -11.51 16.88 1.59
N ASP A 33 -12.06 17.37 0.46
CA ASP A 33 -13.45 17.11 0.07
C ASP A 33 -13.66 15.62 -0.27
N LEU A 34 -12.70 15.01 -0.98
CA LEU A 34 -12.75 13.58 -1.30
C LEU A 34 -12.82 12.74 -0.02
N ILE A 35 -11.85 12.92 0.88
CA ILE A 35 -11.73 12.12 2.10
C ILE A 35 -12.94 12.31 3.01
N GLN A 36 -13.45 13.55 3.13
CA GLN A 36 -14.66 13.81 3.91
C GLN A 36 -15.88 13.07 3.35
N ARG A 37 -16.02 13.03 2.02
CA ARG A 37 -17.09 12.28 1.36
C ARG A 37 -16.92 10.77 1.57
N CYS A 38 -15.73 10.22 1.32
CA CYS A 38 -15.45 8.80 1.54
C CYS A 38 -15.74 8.38 2.99
N GLN A 39 -15.33 9.20 3.97
CA GLN A 39 -15.61 8.95 5.39
C GLN A 39 -17.10 8.93 5.70
N LYS A 40 -17.86 9.90 5.16
CA LYS A 40 -19.31 10.01 5.38
C LYS A 40 -20.09 8.84 4.76
N GLU A 41 -19.66 8.40 3.59
CA GLU A 41 -20.33 7.36 2.80
C GLU A 41 -19.83 5.94 3.16
N GLY A 42 -18.75 5.81 3.94
CA GLY A 42 -18.06 4.53 4.16
C GLY A 42 -17.45 3.95 2.88
N ALA A 43 -17.21 4.80 1.87
CA ALA A 43 -16.73 4.39 0.56
C ALA A 43 -15.19 4.40 0.50
N PRO A 44 -14.56 3.43 -0.18
CA PRO A 44 -13.12 3.44 -0.40
C PRO A 44 -12.73 4.44 -1.50
N PHE A 45 -11.43 4.75 -1.55
CA PHE A 45 -10.78 5.39 -2.68
C PHE A 45 -9.63 4.53 -3.21
N GLY A 46 -9.18 4.77 -4.44
CA GLY A 46 -8.11 4.01 -5.07
C GLY A 46 -6.75 4.65 -4.82
N VAL A 47 -5.82 3.93 -4.18
CA VAL A 47 -4.41 4.33 -4.11
C VAL A 47 -3.68 3.75 -5.32
N VAL A 48 -3.00 4.62 -6.08
CA VAL A 48 -2.18 4.27 -7.24
C VAL A 48 -0.78 4.84 -7.11
N CYS A 49 0.23 4.07 -7.50
CA CYS A 49 1.62 4.49 -7.42
C CYS A 49 2.00 5.37 -8.59
N LEU A 50 2.53 6.58 -8.32
CA LEU A 50 3.04 7.50 -9.32
C LEU A 50 4.26 6.91 -10.03
N THR A 51 4.29 7.05 -11.37
CA THR A 51 5.47 6.81 -12.20
C THR A 51 6.18 8.10 -12.55
N GLN A 52 5.43 9.20 -12.66
CA GLN A 52 5.91 10.56 -12.90
C GLN A 52 5.00 11.56 -12.17
N GLY A 53 5.56 12.71 -11.80
CA GLY A 53 4.86 13.77 -11.09
C GLY A 53 5.15 13.78 -9.60
N SER A 54 4.41 14.60 -8.86
CA SER A 54 4.55 14.80 -7.42
C SER A 54 3.22 14.60 -6.71
N GLU A 55 3.26 14.06 -5.50
CA GLU A 55 2.07 13.93 -4.65
C GLU A 55 1.44 15.29 -4.32
N VAL A 56 2.28 16.30 -4.17
CA VAL A 56 1.86 17.67 -3.87
C VAL A 56 2.02 18.52 -5.12
N ARG A 57 0.94 19.14 -5.58
CA ARG A 57 1.02 20.12 -6.66
C ARG A 57 1.77 21.36 -6.18
N GLN A 58 2.93 21.60 -6.77
CA GLN A 58 3.55 22.92 -6.68
C GLN A 58 2.82 23.85 -7.65
N ALA A 59 2.53 25.07 -7.20
CA ALA A 59 2.00 26.09 -8.10
C ALA A 59 2.99 26.24 -9.27
N PRO A 60 2.55 26.17 -10.55
CA PRO A 60 3.44 26.31 -11.66
C PRO A 60 4.15 27.66 -11.58
N ALA A 61 5.48 27.65 -11.63
CA ALA A 61 6.22 28.87 -11.93
C ALA A 61 5.72 29.37 -13.28
N THR A 62 5.44 30.66 -13.39
CA THR A 62 4.88 31.32 -14.57
C THR A 62 5.54 30.80 -15.86
N GLY A 63 4.81 29.98 -16.64
CA GLY A 63 5.23 29.49 -17.94
C GLY A 63 5.43 27.98 -18.10
N ASP A 64 5.40 27.19 -17.04
CA ASP A 64 5.52 25.73 -17.11
C ASP A 64 4.14 25.06 -17.13
N THR A 65 3.93 24.19 -18.13
CA THR A 65 2.83 23.23 -18.08
C THR A 65 3.12 22.25 -16.97
N ALA A 66 2.22 22.18 -15.96
CA ALA A 66 2.32 21.20 -14.87
C ALA A 66 2.59 19.82 -15.47
N ALA A 67 3.68 19.17 -15.05
CA ALA A 67 4.01 17.83 -15.50
C ALA A 67 2.80 16.90 -15.28
N ALA A 68 2.40 16.17 -16.32
CA ALA A 68 1.26 15.26 -16.22
C ALA A 68 1.59 14.19 -15.17
N GLU A 69 0.71 14.05 -14.16
CA GLU A 69 0.79 12.95 -13.21
C GLU A 69 0.50 11.65 -13.96
N LEU A 70 1.46 10.72 -13.95
CA LEU A 70 1.30 9.37 -14.50
C LEU A 70 1.45 8.36 -13.37
N PHE A 71 0.66 7.31 -13.40
CA PHE A 71 0.67 6.27 -12.36
C PHE A 71 0.46 4.88 -12.95
N HIS A 72 0.83 3.87 -12.17
CA HIS A 72 0.64 2.48 -12.55
C HIS A 72 -0.84 2.10 -12.63
N PRO A 73 -1.22 1.19 -13.56
CA PRO A 73 -2.62 0.82 -13.74
C PRO A 73 -3.17 -0.10 -12.64
N ILE A 74 -2.31 -0.75 -11.85
CA ILE A 74 -2.73 -1.59 -10.73
C ILE A 74 -2.59 -0.78 -9.44
N GLY A 75 -3.69 -0.71 -8.70
CA GLY A 75 -3.77 -0.05 -7.41
C GLY A 75 -4.49 -0.90 -6.36
N THR A 76 -4.65 -0.33 -5.18
CA THR A 76 -5.34 -0.97 -4.04
C THR A 76 -6.39 -0.03 -3.49
N LEU A 77 -7.57 -0.56 -3.18
CA LEU A 77 -8.61 0.20 -2.48
C LEU A 77 -8.13 0.53 -1.07
N ALA A 78 -8.35 1.77 -0.66
CA ALA A 78 -8.05 2.26 0.68
C ALA A 78 -9.36 2.49 1.45
N HIS A 79 -9.52 1.78 2.57
CA HIS A 79 -10.64 1.93 3.49
C HIS A 79 -10.18 2.75 4.71
N ILE A 80 -10.89 3.82 5.04
CA ILE A 80 -10.56 4.69 6.17
C ILE A 80 -10.94 3.99 7.47
N GLU A 81 -9.95 3.70 8.33
CA GLU A 81 -10.17 3.11 9.66
C GLU A 81 -10.16 4.16 10.78
N LEU A 82 -9.30 5.19 10.62
CA LEU A 82 -9.20 6.29 11.57
C LEU A 82 -9.30 7.61 10.80
N TYR A 83 -10.03 8.55 11.38
CA TYR A 83 -10.22 9.87 10.80
C TYR A 83 -10.22 10.93 11.90
N GLU A 84 -9.30 11.89 11.80
CA GLU A 84 -9.14 13.00 12.74
C GLU A 84 -9.00 14.33 12.01
N ARG A 85 -9.48 15.40 12.63
CA ARG A 85 -9.33 16.77 12.14
C ARG A 85 -8.70 17.63 13.23
N PRO A 86 -7.39 17.57 13.42
CA PRO A 86 -6.72 18.31 14.50
C PRO A 86 -6.84 19.82 14.36
N GLN A 87 -6.98 20.34 13.14
CA GLN A 87 -7.19 21.75 12.86
C GLN A 87 -7.88 21.95 11.50
N PRO A 88 -8.48 23.13 11.24
CA PRO A 88 -9.03 23.46 9.93
C PRO A 88 -7.99 23.29 8.82
N GLY A 89 -8.39 22.63 7.70
CA GLY A 89 -7.52 22.39 6.56
C GLY A 89 -6.54 21.24 6.71
N LEU A 90 -6.55 20.49 7.82
CA LEU A 90 -5.72 19.32 8.04
C LEU A 90 -6.57 18.14 8.49
N MET A 91 -6.45 17.01 7.78
CA MET A 91 -6.99 15.71 8.19
C MET A 91 -5.86 14.71 8.38
N LEU A 92 -5.93 13.94 9.44
CA LEU A 92 -5.10 12.76 9.66
C LEU A 92 -5.99 11.54 9.48
N ILE A 93 -5.60 10.65 8.60
CA ILE A 93 -6.34 9.41 8.37
C ILE A 93 -5.40 8.22 8.43
N ARG A 94 -5.94 7.07 8.83
CA ARG A 94 -5.30 5.78 8.67
C ARG A 94 -6.20 4.91 7.82
N CYS A 95 -5.62 4.36 6.75
CA CYS A 95 -6.33 3.50 5.82
C CYS A 95 -5.81 2.07 5.90
N ARG A 96 -6.71 1.12 5.66
CA ARG A 96 -6.41 -0.28 5.42
C ARG A 96 -6.53 -0.58 3.94
N GLY A 97 -5.51 -1.26 3.38
CA GLY A 97 -5.55 -1.77 2.01
C GLY A 97 -6.59 -2.88 1.86
N GLY A 98 -7.48 -2.72 0.91
CA GLY A 98 -8.49 -3.69 0.51
C GLY A 98 -8.07 -4.48 -0.72
N ARG A 99 -9.04 -4.75 -1.60
CA ARG A 99 -8.81 -5.48 -2.86
C ARG A 99 -7.95 -4.68 -3.82
N ARG A 100 -7.16 -5.41 -4.62
CA ARG A 100 -6.47 -4.84 -5.77
C ARG A 100 -7.47 -4.57 -6.89
N PHE A 101 -7.18 -3.54 -7.68
CA PHE A 101 -7.95 -3.22 -8.88
C PHE A 101 -7.00 -2.92 -10.04
N ARG A 102 -7.54 -3.01 -11.27
CA ARG A 102 -6.89 -2.56 -12.50
C ARG A 102 -7.66 -1.40 -13.07
N LEU A 103 -6.98 -0.29 -13.30
CA LEU A 103 -7.52 0.84 -14.04
C LEU A 103 -7.66 0.49 -15.52
N LEU A 104 -8.81 0.75 -16.07
CA LEU A 104 -9.11 0.66 -17.49
C LEU A 104 -8.99 2.03 -18.16
N ARG A 105 -9.43 3.07 -17.44
CA ARG A 105 -9.35 4.47 -17.85
C ARG A 105 -9.17 5.36 -16.63
N SER A 106 -8.56 6.51 -16.83
CA SER A 106 -8.48 7.55 -15.80
C SER A 106 -8.70 8.92 -16.42
N GLU A 107 -9.31 9.80 -15.65
CA GLU A 107 -9.65 11.16 -16.06
C GLU A 107 -9.33 12.12 -14.92
N GLN A 108 -8.74 13.26 -15.27
CA GLN A 108 -8.51 14.33 -14.30
C GLN A 108 -9.67 15.32 -14.32
N MET A 109 -10.31 15.48 -13.16
CA MET A 109 -11.42 16.41 -12.95
C MET A 109 -10.94 17.87 -12.89
N LYS A 110 -11.88 18.83 -13.03
CA LYS A 110 -11.60 20.29 -13.10
C LYS A 110 -10.72 20.81 -11.94
N HIS A 111 -10.80 20.22 -10.75
CA HIS A 111 -10.02 20.64 -9.58
C HIS A 111 -8.75 19.79 -9.37
N GLY A 112 -8.37 18.99 -10.38
CA GLY A 112 -7.16 18.19 -10.34
C GLY A 112 -7.28 16.87 -9.57
N LEU A 113 -8.49 16.50 -9.15
CA LEU A 113 -8.78 15.18 -8.61
C LEU A 113 -8.83 14.18 -9.77
N TRP A 114 -8.22 13.02 -9.58
CA TRP A 114 -8.32 11.92 -10.52
C TRP A 114 -9.49 11.01 -10.20
N THR A 115 -10.17 10.55 -11.23
CA THR A 115 -11.15 9.47 -11.17
C THR A 115 -10.79 8.39 -12.16
N GLY A 116 -11.21 7.15 -11.89
CA GLY A 116 -10.91 6.03 -12.77
C GLY A 116 -12.06 5.06 -12.90
N GLU A 117 -12.20 4.49 -14.08
CA GLU A 117 -12.96 3.27 -14.33
C GLU A 117 -12.02 2.08 -14.08
N ALA A 118 -12.41 1.16 -13.23
CA ALA A 118 -11.59 0.03 -12.81
C ALA A 118 -12.36 -1.28 -12.78
N GLU A 119 -11.63 -2.39 -12.82
CA GLU A 119 -12.11 -3.72 -12.54
C GLU A 119 -11.39 -4.32 -11.33
N TYR A 120 -12.07 -5.15 -10.54
CA TYR A 120 -11.41 -5.87 -9.46
C TYR A 120 -10.45 -6.92 -10.02
N LEU A 121 -9.25 -6.99 -9.45
CA LEU A 121 -8.40 -8.16 -9.61
C LEU A 121 -8.90 -9.27 -8.67
N ALA A 122 -8.59 -10.51 -9.03
CA ALA A 122 -8.86 -11.63 -8.15
C ALA A 122 -8.14 -11.46 -6.82
N ASP A 123 -8.81 -11.82 -5.74
CA ASP A 123 -8.17 -11.91 -4.44
C ASP A 123 -7.15 -13.06 -4.44
N ASP A 124 -6.09 -12.92 -3.67
CA ASP A 124 -5.12 -14.00 -3.53
C ASP A 124 -5.81 -15.22 -2.89
N PRO A 125 -5.64 -16.41 -3.46
CA PRO A 125 -6.03 -17.62 -2.75
C PRO A 125 -5.15 -17.79 -1.51
N VAL A 126 -5.71 -18.36 -0.45
CA VAL A 126 -4.93 -18.74 0.74
C VAL A 126 -4.00 -19.87 0.36
N VAL A 127 -2.70 -19.64 0.42
CA VAL A 127 -1.66 -20.63 0.10
C VAL A 127 -0.74 -20.80 1.31
N PRO A 128 -0.71 -22.00 1.93
CA PRO A 128 0.18 -22.27 3.06
C PRO A 128 1.65 -22.04 2.71
N VAL A 129 2.41 -21.51 3.66
CA VAL A 129 3.85 -21.25 3.50
C VAL A 129 4.59 -22.59 3.42
N PRO A 130 5.24 -22.93 2.31
CA PRO A 130 5.95 -24.20 2.16
C PRO A 130 7.22 -24.23 3.01
N PRO A 131 7.76 -25.43 3.33
CA PRO A 131 8.91 -25.60 4.25
C PRO A 131 10.15 -24.80 3.88
N ASP A 132 10.44 -24.65 2.60
CA ASP A 132 11.58 -23.90 2.06
C ASP A 132 11.45 -22.37 2.24
N LEU A 133 10.22 -21.85 2.38
CA LEU A 133 9.93 -20.44 2.62
C LEU A 133 9.62 -20.12 4.11
N VAL A 134 9.64 -21.11 4.99
CA VAL A 134 9.51 -20.88 6.44
C VAL A 134 10.53 -19.87 6.96
N PRO A 135 11.81 -19.87 6.54
CA PRO A 135 12.76 -18.85 6.97
C PRO A 135 12.33 -17.42 6.67
N VAL A 136 11.63 -17.18 5.54
CA VAL A 136 11.08 -15.87 5.15
C VAL A 136 10.00 -15.44 6.15
N ARG A 137 9.09 -16.34 6.50
CA ARG A 137 8.06 -16.11 7.52
C ARG A 137 8.67 -15.81 8.89
N VAL A 138 9.60 -16.65 9.34
CA VAL A 138 10.25 -16.50 10.64
C VAL A 138 11.03 -15.19 10.72
N GLY A 139 11.68 -14.78 9.64
CA GLY A 139 12.34 -13.48 9.55
C GLY A 139 11.37 -12.32 9.82
N LEU A 140 10.18 -12.36 9.24
CA LEU A 140 9.14 -11.35 9.46
C LEU A 140 8.63 -11.35 10.91
N GLN A 141 8.43 -12.54 11.50
CA GLN A 141 8.04 -12.67 12.89
C GLN A 141 9.05 -12.05 13.84
N ARG A 142 10.35 -12.36 13.65
CA ARG A 142 11.45 -11.80 14.45
C ARG A 142 11.52 -10.28 14.31
N LEU A 143 11.36 -9.77 13.09
CA LEU A 143 11.36 -8.33 12.87
C LEU A 143 10.19 -7.64 13.59
N LEU A 144 8.98 -8.20 13.50
CA LEU A 144 7.83 -7.67 14.22
C LEU A 144 8.03 -7.70 15.73
N GLN A 145 8.54 -8.80 16.28
CA GLN A 145 8.87 -8.91 17.70
C GLN A 145 9.88 -7.85 18.14
N HIS A 146 10.92 -7.63 17.33
CA HIS A 146 11.91 -6.59 17.59
C HIS A 146 11.30 -5.19 17.60
N MET A 147 10.44 -4.88 16.61
CA MET A 147 9.72 -3.61 16.56
C MET A 147 8.79 -3.43 17.76
N GLN A 148 8.08 -4.48 18.17
CA GLN A 148 7.22 -4.48 19.37
C GLN A 148 8.01 -4.21 20.66
N ALA A 149 9.21 -4.82 20.79
CA ALA A 149 10.06 -4.63 21.95
C ALA A 149 10.64 -3.21 22.07
N GLN A 150 10.75 -2.50 20.95
CA GLN A 150 11.27 -1.12 20.90
C GLN A 150 10.14 -0.05 20.90
N ALA A 151 8.89 -0.47 20.65
CA ALA A 151 7.76 0.45 20.56
C ALA A 151 7.45 1.08 21.94
N GLN A 152 7.18 2.38 21.93
CA GLN A 152 6.69 3.10 23.10
C GLN A 152 5.16 3.07 23.18
N PRO A 153 4.57 3.33 24.36
CA PRO A 153 3.13 3.45 24.48
C PRO A 153 2.58 4.51 23.51
N GLY A 154 1.69 4.08 22.59
CA GLY A 154 1.12 4.95 21.57
C GLY A 154 1.75 4.82 20.18
N ASP A 155 2.86 4.10 20.02
CA ASP A 155 3.44 3.83 18.72
C ASP A 155 2.58 2.84 17.93
N GLU A 156 2.29 3.19 16.67
CA GLU A 156 1.61 2.29 15.75
C GLU A 156 2.61 1.42 15.00
N LEU A 157 2.44 0.11 15.09
CA LEU A 157 3.25 -0.82 14.30
C LEU A 157 2.75 -0.90 12.87
N PRO A 158 3.66 -1.06 11.89
CA PRO A 158 3.30 -1.15 10.47
C PRO A 158 2.55 -2.43 10.13
N ILE A 159 2.68 -3.48 10.95
CA ILE A 159 1.97 -4.74 10.82
C ILE A 159 0.96 -4.86 11.96
N GLN A 160 -0.31 -4.93 11.62
CA GLN A 160 -1.41 -4.98 12.56
C GLN A 160 -2.27 -6.24 12.37
N PRO A 161 -2.96 -6.72 13.40
CA PRO A 161 -3.90 -7.83 13.28
C PRO A 161 -4.99 -7.60 12.22
N PRO A 162 -5.56 -8.69 11.65
CA PRO A 162 -5.26 -10.09 11.94
C PRO A 162 -3.93 -10.55 11.33
N LEU A 163 -3.17 -11.38 12.06
CA LEU A 163 -1.90 -11.93 11.61
C LEU A 163 -2.13 -13.30 10.95
N GLN A 164 -1.67 -13.46 9.70
CA GLN A 164 -1.90 -14.67 8.89
C GLN A 164 -0.55 -15.29 8.50
N TRP A 165 0.18 -15.78 9.52
CA TRP A 165 1.56 -16.25 9.36
C TRP A 165 1.72 -17.43 8.40
N ASP A 166 0.69 -18.22 8.21
CA ASP A 166 0.73 -19.40 7.33
C ASP A 166 0.13 -19.15 5.94
N ASP A 167 -0.01 -17.87 5.55
CA ASP A 167 -0.46 -17.46 4.22
C ASP A 167 0.65 -16.74 3.44
N CYS A 168 1.07 -17.34 2.31
CA CYS A 168 2.08 -16.79 1.42
C CYS A 168 1.78 -15.36 0.99
N GLY A 169 0.52 -15.08 0.63
CA GLY A 169 0.09 -13.77 0.15
C GLY A 169 0.26 -12.71 1.24
N TRP A 170 -0.22 -13.01 2.44
CA TRP A 170 -0.12 -12.10 3.56
C TRP A 170 1.34 -11.85 3.97
N VAL A 171 2.16 -12.91 4.11
CA VAL A 171 3.58 -12.78 4.48
C VAL A 171 4.34 -11.93 3.46
N ALA A 172 4.12 -12.19 2.15
CA ALA A 172 4.76 -11.43 1.08
C ALA A 172 4.36 -9.95 1.12
N HIS A 173 3.07 -9.64 1.28
CA HIS A 173 2.59 -8.26 1.36
C HIS A 173 3.17 -7.54 2.58
N ARG A 174 3.23 -8.18 3.75
CA ARG A 174 3.80 -7.56 4.96
C ARG A 174 5.29 -7.25 4.81
N TRP A 175 6.05 -8.13 4.16
CA TRP A 175 7.43 -7.81 3.80
C TRP A 175 7.51 -6.61 2.86
N CYS A 176 6.68 -6.58 1.82
CA CYS A 176 6.67 -5.48 0.85
C CYS A 176 6.31 -4.12 1.49
N ASP A 177 5.48 -4.09 2.54
CA ASP A 177 5.17 -2.85 3.26
C ASP A 177 6.42 -2.24 3.89
N ILE A 178 7.27 -3.07 4.52
CA ILE A 178 8.38 -2.61 5.38
C ILE A 178 9.75 -2.58 4.67
N LEU A 179 9.91 -3.31 3.56
CA LEU A 179 11.19 -3.33 2.85
C LEU A 179 11.55 -1.94 2.30
N PRO A 180 12.81 -1.47 2.52
CA PRO A 180 13.30 -0.18 2.02
C PRO A 180 13.70 -0.28 0.54
N VAL A 181 12.74 -0.56 -0.32
CA VAL A 181 12.93 -0.68 -1.76
C VAL A 181 12.12 0.37 -2.51
N SER A 182 12.46 0.61 -3.77
CA SER A 182 11.78 1.63 -4.57
C SER A 182 10.29 1.34 -4.76
N PRO A 183 9.45 2.37 -4.90
CA PRO A 183 8.03 2.21 -5.21
C PRO A 183 7.79 1.38 -6.47
N GLN A 184 8.66 1.49 -7.47
CA GLN A 184 8.60 0.72 -8.71
C GLN A 184 8.74 -0.79 -8.44
N LEU A 185 9.67 -1.18 -7.57
CA LEU A 185 9.84 -2.59 -7.20
C LEU A 185 8.66 -3.08 -6.35
N LYS A 186 8.18 -2.27 -5.40
CA LYS A 186 6.94 -2.58 -4.64
C LYS A 186 5.75 -2.78 -5.58
N GLN A 187 5.64 -1.95 -6.61
CA GLN A 187 4.57 -2.06 -7.61
C GLN A 187 4.67 -3.36 -8.42
N GLN A 188 5.86 -3.83 -8.73
CA GLN A 188 6.06 -5.13 -9.38
C GLN A 188 5.52 -6.26 -8.49
N PHE A 189 5.80 -6.26 -7.19
CA PHE A 189 5.25 -7.23 -6.25
C PHE A 189 3.72 -7.14 -6.14
N LEU A 190 3.14 -5.94 -6.14
CA LEU A 190 1.70 -5.77 -6.13
C LEU A 190 1.03 -6.38 -7.37
N ALA A 191 1.72 -6.35 -8.51
CA ALA A 191 1.23 -6.85 -9.79
C ALA A 191 1.34 -8.38 -9.95
N VAL A 192 2.09 -9.07 -9.08
CA VAL A 192 2.18 -10.54 -9.13
C VAL A 192 0.89 -11.16 -8.63
N ASP A 193 0.22 -11.96 -9.48
CA ASP A 193 -1.08 -12.55 -9.13
C ASP A 193 -0.96 -13.84 -8.29
N ASN A 194 0.18 -14.55 -8.39
CA ASN A 194 0.38 -15.78 -7.63
C ASN A 194 1.07 -15.48 -6.29
N PRO A 195 0.44 -15.74 -5.12
CA PRO A 195 0.99 -15.42 -3.82
C PRO A 195 2.24 -16.22 -3.46
N LEU A 196 2.36 -17.48 -3.93
CA LEU A 196 3.56 -18.29 -3.72
C LEU A 196 4.77 -17.68 -4.47
N ILE A 197 4.60 -17.39 -5.77
CA ILE A 197 5.65 -16.75 -6.58
C ILE A 197 6.03 -15.41 -5.98
N ARG A 198 5.07 -14.64 -5.49
CA ARG A 198 5.36 -13.36 -4.81
C ARG A 198 6.23 -13.57 -3.58
N LEU A 199 5.95 -14.59 -2.76
CA LEU A 199 6.74 -14.88 -1.57
C LEU A 199 8.15 -15.39 -1.91
N GLU A 200 8.30 -16.22 -2.95
CA GLU A 200 9.60 -16.66 -3.48
C GLU A 200 10.46 -15.47 -3.91
N LEU A 201 9.88 -14.55 -4.70
CA LEU A 201 10.56 -13.33 -5.15
C LEU A 201 10.97 -12.42 -3.97
N VAL A 202 10.14 -12.35 -2.93
CA VAL A 202 10.49 -11.64 -1.69
C VAL A 202 11.64 -12.34 -0.99
N GLY A 203 11.64 -13.66 -0.89
CA GLY A 203 12.73 -14.45 -0.32
C GLY A 203 14.06 -14.20 -1.05
N ASP A 204 14.05 -14.23 -2.38
CA ASP A 204 15.22 -13.90 -3.21
C ASP A 204 15.74 -12.48 -2.95
N LEU A 205 14.82 -11.53 -2.82
CA LEU A 205 15.17 -10.14 -2.53
C LEU A 205 15.81 -10.01 -1.14
N LEU A 206 15.25 -10.66 -0.12
CA LEU A 206 15.80 -10.65 1.23
C LEU A 206 17.21 -11.24 1.26
N ALA A 207 17.46 -12.34 0.55
CA ALA A 207 18.78 -12.94 0.43
C ALA A 207 19.77 -11.98 -0.23
N ARG A 208 19.40 -11.29 -1.29
CA ARG A 208 20.24 -10.28 -1.97
C ARG A 208 20.55 -9.08 -1.07
N LEU A 209 19.57 -8.63 -0.29
CA LEU A 209 19.73 -7.52 0.66
C LEU A 209 20.41 -7.94 1.96
N LYS A 210 20.66 -9.25 2.16
CA LYS A 210 21.19 -9.84 3.39
C LYS A 210 20.35 -9.53 4.62
N ILE A 211 19.04 -9.42 4.42
CA ILE A 211 18.04 -9.20 5.49
C ILE A 211 17.60 -10.57 6.01
N GLY A 212 17.65 -10.78 7.31
CA GLY A 212 17.23 -12.04 7.95
C GLY A 212 18.24 -13.20 7.86
N THR A 213 19.40 -12.98 7.27
CA THR A 213 20.51 -13.98 7.18
C THR A 213 21.47 -13.90 8.37
N GLY A 214 21.05 -13.35 9.50
CA GLY A 214 21.84 -13.40 10.73
C GLY A 214 22.07 -14.85 11.15
N PRO A 215 23.26 -15.20 11.77
CA PRO A 215 23.55 -16.55 12.19
C PRO A 215 22.42 -17.04 13.11
N GLU A 216 21.96 -18.27 12.86
CA GLU A 216 21.11 -18.99 13.81
C GLU A 216 21.80 -18.93 15.17
N ALA A 217 21.17 -18.25 16.14
CA ALA A 217 21.55 -18.45 17.52
C ALA A 217 21.25 -19.92 17.82
N GLY A 218 22.27 -20.76 17.78
CA GLY A 218 22.18 -22.16 18.13
C GLY A 218 21.49 -22.29 19.49
N PRO A 219 20.80 -23.41 19.73
CA PRO A 219 20.15 -23.66 21.01
C PRO A 219 21.23 -23.69 22.11
N ALA A 220 21.00 -22.87 23.13
CA ALA A 220 21.73 -22.96 24.40
C ALA A 220 21.13 -24.06 25.26
#